data_89e0385a0324ff2a552e95beacff83da
#
_entry.id   89e0385a0324ff2a552e95beacff83da
#
_cell.length_a   1.000
_cell.length_b   1.000
_cell.length_c   1.000
_cell.angle_alpha   90.00
_cell.angle_beta   90.00
_cell.angle_gamma   90.00
#
_symmetry.space_group_name_H-M   'P 1'
#
loop_
_entity.id
_entity.type
_entity.pdbx_description
1 polymer ?
#
loop_
_entity_poly.entity_id
_entity_poly.type
_entity_poly.pdbx_seq_one_letter_code
_entity_poly.pdbx_strand_id
1 'polypeptide(L)'
;MKKHILVVDDEIGALTLIGIMLERGGFGVLKAKDARSALAILDQNTPDLIILDVMMPGMNGIDLCRAIRERSDTDHTPVLILSARGDAESIMRGMEAGANDYLPKPILHHDLVAKVRSMLGQDSPEA
;
A
#
# COMPACT_ATOMS: atom_id res chain seq x y z
N MET A 1 -19.60 -4.81 -2.54
CA MET A 1 -19.08 -3.44 -2.64
C MET A 1 -17.62 -3.45 -3.01
N LYS A 2 -17.23 -2.42 -3.78
CA LYS A 2 -15.86 -2.30 -4.21
C LYS A 2 -14.95 -1.92 -3.04
N LYS A 3 -13.86 -2.64 -2.87
CA LYS A 3 -12.85 -2.28 -1.88
C LYS A 3 -11.96 -1.17 -2.44
N HIS A 4 -11.54 -0.28 -1.57
CA HIS A 4 -10.72 0.88 -1.96
C HIS A 4 -9.31 0.74 -1.39
N ILE A 5 -8.33 0.99 -2.24
CA ILE A 5 -6.91 0.87 -1.91
C ILE A 5 -6.27 2.25 -2.03
N LEU A 6 -5.56 2.68 -0.99
CA LEU A 6 -4.74 3.89 -1.07
C LEU A 6 -3.34 3.47 -1.49
N VAL A 7 -2.83 4.07 -2.56
CA VAL A 7 -1.48 3.80 -3.07
C VAL A 7 -0.63 5.05 -2.88
N VAL A 8 0.52 4.90 -2.26
CA VAL A 8 1.44 6.01 -1.98
C VAL A 8 2.79 5.71 -2.63
N ASP A 9 3.16 6.51 -3.61
CA ASP A 9 4.43 6.36 -4.34
C ASP A 9 4.78 7.72 -4.94
N ASP A 10 6.03 8.17 -4.76
CA ASP A 10 6.45 9.48 -5.25
C ASP A 10 6.76 9.47 -6.74
N GLU A 11 6.88 8.30 -7.35
CA GLU A 11 7.11 8.21 -8.78
C GLU A 11 5.76 8.09 -9.50
N ILE A 12 5.45 9.09 -10.32
CA ILE A 12 4.13 9.19 -10.95
C ILE A 12 3.85 8.01 -11.88
N GLY A 13 4.86 7.54 -12.61
CA GLY A 13 4.68 6.39 -13.50
C GLY A 13 4.30 5.13 -12.75
N ALA A 14 4.99 4.86 -11.65
CA ALA A 14 4.68 3.69 -10.82
C ALA A 14 3.30 3.82 -10.19
N LEU A 15 2.98 5.00 -9.69
CA LEU A 15 1.67 5.27 -9.07
C LEU A 15 0.54 5.03 -10.07
N THR A 16 0.71 5.53 -11.29
CA THR A 16 -0.28 5.35 -12.35
C THR A 16 -0.44 3.88 -12.71
N LEU A 17 0.68 3.17 -12.90
CA LEU A 17 0.64 1.77 -13.30
C LEU A 17 -0.01 0.90 -12.23
N ILE A 18 0.38 1.10 -10.98
CA ILE A 18 -0.21 0.33 -9.87
C ILE A 18 -1.71 0.58 -9.80
N GLY A 19 -2.13 1.84 -9.98
CA GLY A 19 -3.53 2.18 -10.00
C GLY A 19 -4.30 1.43 -11.08
N ILE A 20 -3.73 1.36 -12.29
CA ILE A 20 -4.36 0.63 -13.40
C ILE A 20 -4.48 -0.85 -13.06
N MET A 21 -3.41 -1.44 -12.51
CA MET A 21 -3.44 -2.86 -12.13
C MET A 21 -4.55 -3.16 -11.14
N LEU A 22 -4.69 -2.30 -10.13
CA LEU A 22 -5.70 -2.50 -9.09
C LEU A 22 -7.10 -2.31 -9.64
N GLU A 23 -7.30 -1.29 -10.49
CA GLU A 23 -8.61 -1.05 -11.09
C GLU A 23 -9.04 -2.23 -11.95
N ARG A 24 -8.10 -2.81 -12.70
CA ARG A 24 -8.39 -4.01 -13.48
C ARG A 24 -8.71 -5.20 -12.59
N GLY A 25 -8.18 -5.23 -11.37
CA GLY A 25 -8.49 -6.26 -10.40
C GLY A 25 -9.82 -6.06 -9.69
N GLY A 26 -10.52 -4.97 -9.97
CA GLY A 26 -11.84 -4.70 -9.40
C GLY A 26 -11.83 -3.79 -8.18
N PHE A 27 -10.71 -3.11 -7.90
CA PHE A 27 -10.60 -2.24 -6.74
C PHE A 27 -10.76 -0.76 -7.11
N GLY A 28 -11.28 0.02 -6.17
CA GLY A 28 -11.21 1.47 -6.27
C GLY A 28 -9.84 1.92 -5.79
N VAL A 29 -9.32 3.01 -6.33
CA VAL A 29 -7.97 3.46 -6.03
C VAL A 29 -7.95 4.92 -5.62
N LEU A 30 -7.28 5.20 -4.50
CA LEU A 30 -6.92 6.55 -4.08
C LEU A 30 -5.41 6.66 -4.22
N LYS A 31 -4.92 7.79 -4.71
CA LYS A 31 -3.50 7.95 -5.01
C LYS A 31 -2.91 9.11 -4.24
N ALA A 32 -1.72 8.92 -3.70
CA ALA A 32 -0.96 9.97 -3.04
C ALA A 32 0.49 9.88 -3.47
N LYS A 33 1.11 11.03 -3.75
CA LYS A 33 2.49 11.06 -4.23
C LYS A 33 3.50 11.25 -3.10
N ASP A 34 3.04 11.47 -1.87
CA ASP A 34 3.91 11.63 -0.73
C ASP A 34 3.12 11.37 0.55
N ALA A 35 3.84 11.37 1.68
CA ALA A 35 3.22 11.07 2.97
C ALA A 35 2.19 12.13 3.36
N ARG A 36 2.48 13.39 3.08
CA ARG A 36 1.56 14.48 3.42
C ARG A 36 0.23 14.32 2.70
N SER A 37 0.28 14.05 1.39
CA SER A 37 -0.93 13.81 0.61
C SER A 37 -1.68 12.60 1.11
N ALA A 38 -0.95 11.54 1.48
CA ALA A 38 -1.57 10.32 2.01
C ALA A 38 -2.32 10.60 3.30
N LEU A 39 -1.72 11.34 4.23
CA LEU A 39 -2.35 11.65 5.50
C LEU A 39 -3.58 12.54 5.30
N ALA A 40 -3.51 13.48 4.34
CA ALA A 40 -4.66 14.32 4.02
C ALA A 40 -5.82 13.48 3.48
N ILE A 41 -5.52 12.48 2.64
CA ILE A 41 -6.55 11.58 2.13
C ILE A 41 -7.17 10.77 3.28
N LEU A 42 -6.35 10.31 4.22
CA LEU A 42 -6.84 9.54 5.36
C LEU A 42 -7.73 10.36 6.29
N ASP A 43 -7.60 11.67 6.28
CA ASP A 43 -8.49 12.53 7.07
C ASP A 43 -9.92 12.52 6.50
N GLN A 44 -10.09 12.15 5.24
CA GLN A 44 -11.39 12.18 4.57
C GLN A 44 -11.87 10.80 4.14
N ASN A 45 -11.03 9.78 4.20
CA ASN A 45 -11.35 8.47 3.67
C ASN A 45 -10.75 7.38 4.55
N THR A 46 -11.43 6.23 4.60
CA THR A 46 -10.90 5.05 5.30
C THR A 46 -10.74 3.94 4.27
N PRO A 47 -9.54 3.80 3.68
CA PRO A 47 -9.33 2.74 2.69
C PRO A 47 -9.33 1.37 3.35
N ASP A 48 -9.57 0.35 2.55
CA ASP A 48 -9.58 -1.02 3.03
C ASP A 48 -8.18 -1.61 3.13
N LEU A 49 -7.23 -1.02 2.38
CA LEU A 49 -5.84 -1.45 2.39
C LEU A 49 -4.98 -0.30 1.90
N ILE A 50 -3.74 -0.22 2.39
CA ILE A 50 -2.82 0.85 2.01
C ILE A 50 -1.55 0.22 1.46
N ILE A 51 -1.10 0.70 0.29
CA ILE A 51 0.14 0.28 -0.34
C ILE A 51 1.13 1.43 -0.27
N LEU A 52 2.31 1.20 0.28
CA LEU A 52 3.33 2.22 0.50
C LEU A 52 4.64 1.84 -0.18
N ASP A 53 5.23 2.78 -0.91
CA ASP A 53 6.62 2.66 -1.31
C ASP A 53 7.50 3.07 -0.13
N VAL A 54 8.49 2.24 0.24
CA VAL A 54 9.36 2.57 1.38
C VAL A 54 10.31 3.71 1.08
N MET A 55 10.67 3.90 -0.20
CA MET A 55 11.65 4.92 -0.58
C MET A 55 10.94 6.15 -1.12
N MET A 56 10.72 7.14 -0.25
CA MET A 56 10.13 8.42 -0.63
C MET A 56 10.89 9.54 0.05
N PRO A 57 11.02 10.71 -0.59
CA PRO A 57 11.68 11.85 0.05
C PRO A 57 10.85 12.40 1.21
N GLY A 58 11.52 13.04 2.14
CA GLY A 58 10.86 13.57 3.33
C GLY A 58 10.50 12.44 4.27
N MET A 59 9.23 12.36 4.67
CA MET A 59 8.76 11.23 5.46
C MET A 59 8.69 10.02 4.54
N ASN A 60 9.51 9.00 4.81
CA ASN A 60 9.55 7.80 3.99
C ASN A 60 8.39 6.87 4.32
N GLY A 61 8.28 5.77 3.56
CA GLY A 61 7.18 4.85 3.74
C GLY A 61 7.14 4.18 5.11
N ILE A 62 8.31 3.97 5.73
CA ILE A 62 8.37 3.37 7.05
C ILE A 62 7.79 4.32 8.10
N ASP A 63 8.17 5.59 8.03
CA ASP A 63 7.63 6.59 8.95
C ASP A 63 6.13 6.78 8.74
N LEU A 64 5.70 6.75 7.48
CA LEU A 64 4.27 6.85 7.19
C LEU A 64 3.51 5.65 7.75
N CYS A 65 4.09 4.45 7.66
CA CYS A 65 3.48 3.26 8.24
C CYS A 65 3.28 3.42 9.75
N ARG A 66 4.29 3.95 10.45
CA ARG A 66 4.16 4.23 11.87
C ARG A 66 3.03 5.22 12.14
N ALA A 67 2.96 6.29 11.35
CA ALA A 67 1.91 7.29 11.51
C ALA A 67 0.52 6.68 11.31
N ILE A 68 0.39 5.78 10.33
CA ILE A 68 -0.87 5.09 10.07
C ILE A 68 -1.28 4.26 11.29
N ARG A 69 -0.32 3.56 11.90
CA ARG A 69 -0.60 2.72 13.05
C ARG A 69 -0.93 3.52 14.31
N GLU A 70 -0.55 4.78 14.36
CA GLU A 70 -0.86 5.65 15.50
C GLU A 70 -2.24 6.28 15.40
N ARG A 71 -2.90 6.18 14.25
CA ARG A 71 -4.25 6.71 14.06
C ARG A 71 -5.27 5.67 14.44
N SER A 72 -6.27 6.06 15.24
CA SER A 72 -7.30 5.12 15.69
C SER A 72 -8.15 4.60 14.54
N ASP A 73 -8.28 5.37 13.45
CA ASP A 73 -9.10 4.96 12.31
C ASP A 73 -8.36 4.05 11.32
N THR A 74 -7.04 3.93 11.44
CA THR A 74 -6.24 3.10 10.54
C THR A 74 -5.28 2.17 11.27
N ASP A 75 -5.37 2.04 12.58
CA ASP A 75 -4.42 1.23 13.35
C ASP A 75 -4.54 -0.26 13.01
N HIS A 76 -5.62 -0.68 12.38
CA HIS A 76 -5.83 -2.07 11.97
C HIS A 76 -5.89 -2.27 10.46
N THR A 77 -5.77 -1.19 9.68
CA THR A 77 -5.86 -1.28 8.22
C THR A 77 -4.65 -2.04 7.67
N PRO A 78 -4.85 -3.05 6.82
CA PRO A 78 -3.70 -3.77 6.24
C PRO A 78 -2.79 -2.84 5.45
N VAL A 79 -1.48 -2.97 5.65
CA VAL A 79 -0.47 -2.18 4.95
C VAL A 79 0.47 -3.12 4.21
N LEU A 80 0.61 -2.89 2.92
CA LEU A 80 1.53 -3.60 2.04
C LEU A 80 2.63 -2.65 1.63
N ILE A 81 3.88 -2.99 1.90
CA ILE A 81 5.00 -2.14 1.50
C ILE A 81 5.63 -2.66 0.21
N LEU A 82 6.09 -1.73 -0.61
CA LEU A 82 6.84 -2.05 -1.82
C LEU A 82 8.29 -1.68 -1.58
N SER A 83 9.21 -2.56 -1.98
CA SER A 83 10.63 -2.35 -1.73
C SER A 83 11.46 -2.82 -2.91
N ALA A 84 12.69 -2.33 -3.01
CA ALA A 84 13.61 -2.81 -4.02
C ALA A 84 13.93 -4.28 -3.73
N ARG A 85 14.17 -5.03 -4.80
CA ARG A 85 14.55 -6.43 -4.66
C ARG A 85 15.85 -6.54 -3.85
N GLY A 86 15.84 -7.43 -2.87
CA GLY A 86 17.04 -7.66 -2.05
C GLY A 86 17.20 -6.69 -0.89
N ASP A 87 16.25 -5.78 -0.69
CA ASP A 87 16.35 -4.78 0.37
C ASP A 87 15.75 -5.33 1.67
N ALA A 88 16.42 -6.33 2.24
CA ALA A 88 15.92 -7.02 3.41
C ALA A 88 15.81 -6.11 4.63
N GLU A 89 16.73 -5.15 4.77
CA GLU A 89 16.71 -4.24 5.90
C GLU A 89 15.47 -3.35 5.88
N SER A 90 15.14 -2.79 4.72
CA SER A 90 13.94 -1.96 4.60
C SER A 90 12.67 -2.76 4.85
N ILE A 91 12.64 -4.01 4.38
CA ILE A 91 11.51 -4.90 4.63
C ILE A 91 11.34 -5.13 6.12
N MET A 92 12.42 -5.45 6.83
CA MET A 92 12.37 -5.68 8.27
C MET A 92 11.88 -4.43 9.02
N ARG A 93 12.43 -3.27 8.64
CA ARG A 93 12.04 -2.02 9.30
C ARG A 93 10.57 -1.69 9.04
N GLY A 94 10.08 -1.96 7.82
CA GLY A 94 8.68 -1.76 7.50
C GLY A 94 7.77 -2.67 8.30
N MET A 95 8.14 -3.94 8.42
CA MET A 95 7.35 -4.89 9.19
C MET A 95 7.33 -4.51 10.67
N GLU A 96 8.47 -4.05 11.22
CA GLU A 96 8.54 -3.57 12.59
C GLU A 96 7.70 -2.33 12.80
N ALA A 97 7.56 -1.50 11.77
CA ALA A 97 6.73 -0.29 11.84
C ALA A 97 5.24 -0.60 11.76
N GLY A 98 4.88 -1.84 11.46
CA GLY A 98 3.49 -2.26 11.46
C GLY A 98 2.94 -2.72 10.13
N ALA A 99 3.76 -2.85 9.08
CA ALA A 99 3.29 -3.38 7.81
C ALA A 99 2.92 -4.86 7.97
N ASN A 100 1.96 -5.29 7.16
CA ASN A 100 1.46 -6.66 7.22
C ASN A 100 2.19 -7.58 6.24
N ASP A 101 2.68 -7.03 5.14
CA ASP A 101 3.36 -7.82 4.11
C ASP A 101 4.14 -6.88 3.19
N TYR A 102 4.86 -7.46 2.24
CA TYR A 102 5.66 -6.69 1.29
C TYR A 102 5.62 -7.35 -0.08
N LEU A 103 5.97 -6.57 -1.12
CA LEU A 103 6.24 -7.07 -2.46
C LEU A 103 7.50 -6.40 -2.98
N PRO A 104 8.39 -7.16 -3.62
CA PRO A 104 9.58 -6.57 -4.22
C PRO A 104 9.25 -5.92 -5.56
N LYS A 105 9.97 -4.86 -5.90
CA LYS A 105 9.89 -4.28 -7.24
C LYS A 105 10.83 -5.04 -8.17
N PRO A 106 10.50 -5.17 -9.44
CA PRO A 106 9.35 -4.59 -10.15
C PRO A 106 8.06 -5.34 -9.82
N ILE A 107 6.95 -4.61 -9.80
CA ILE A 107 5.66 -5.16 -9.41
C ILE A 107 4.97 -5.75 -10.63
N LEU A 108 4.57 -7.02 -10.53
CA LEU A 108 3.84 -7.71 -11.59
C LEU A 108 2.35 -7.69 -11.27
N HIS A 109 1.54 -7.48 -12.30
CA HIS A 109 0.08 -7.35 -12.13
C HIS A 109 -0.52 -8.52 -11.35
N HIS A 110 -0.19 -9.75 -11.76
CA HIS A 110 -0.76 -10.93 -11.12
C HIS A 110 -0.37 -11.01 -9.65
N ASP A 111 0.89 -10.73 -9.34
CA ASP A 111 1.38 -10.81 -7.97
C ASP A 111 0.73 -9.76 -7.09
N LEU A 112 0.57 -8.55 -7.62
CA LEU A 112 -0.02 -7.45 -6.85
C LEU A 112 -1.48 -7.75 -6.52
N VAL A 113 -2.26 -8.13 -7.53
CA VAL A 113 -3.69 -8.38 -7.33
C VAL A 113 -3.91 -9.57 -6.39
N ALA A 114 -3.12 -10.64 -6.57
CA ALA A 114 -3.24 -11.80 -5.70
C ALA A 114 -2.89 -11.47 -4.26
N LYS A 115 -1.84 -10.68 -4.05
CA LYS A 115 -1.43 -10.29 -2.70
C LYS A 115 -2.50 -9.44 -2.03
N VAL A 116 -3.04 -8.46 -2.75
CA VAL A 116 -4.06 -7.58 -2.20
C VAL A 116 -5.32 -8.38 -1.84
N ARG A 117 -5.74 -9.28 -2.72
CA ARG A 117 -6.90 -10.12 -2.43
C ARG A 117 -6.68 -10.98 -1.19
N SER A 118 -5.50 -11.58 -1.08
CA SER A 118 -5.16 -12.39 0.08
C SER A 118 -5.22 -11.57 1.36
N MET A 119 -4.65 -10.37 1.34
CA MET A 119 -4.63 -9.51 2.52
C MET A 119 -6.02 -9.03 2.91
N LEU A 120 -6.94 -8.94 1.94
CA LEU A 120 -8.33 -8.54 2.21
C LEU A 120 -9.24 -9.73 2.50
N GLY A 121 -8.70 -10.94 2.54
CA GLY A 121 -9.50 -12.13 2.76
C GLY A 121 -10.29 -12.55 1.53
N GLN A 122 -9.89 -12.15 0.32
CA GLN A 122 -10.56 -12.46 -0.93
C GLN A 122 -9.69 -13.35 -1.81
N ASP A 123 -8.92 -14.22 -1.19
CA ASP A 123 -7.92 -14.96 -1.92
C ASP A 123 -8.48 -16.05 -2.81
N SER A 124 -9.74 -16.42 -2.68
CA SER A 124 -10.31 -17.43 -3.53
C SER A 124 -11.50 -16.88 -4.28
N PRO A 125 -11.42 -16.92 -5.58
CA PRO A 125 -12.59 -16.56 -6.35
C PRO A 125 -13.59 -17.66 -6.38
N GLU A 126 -13.23 -18.68 -6.15
CA GLU A 126 -14.02 -19.66 -6.26
C GLU A 126 -14.72 -19.90 -5.46
N ALA A 127 -14.48 -19.53 -5.27
CA ALA A 127 -15.25 -19.37 -4.82
C ALA A 127 -15.80 -19.18 -5.33
#